data_d5616ef009c5adf6100218500124bc00
#
_entry.id   d5616ef009c5adf6100218500124bc00
#
_cell.length_a   1.000
_cell.length_b   1.000
_cell.length_c   1.000
_cell.angle_alpha   90.00
_cell.angle_beta   90.00
_cell.angle_gamma   90.00
#
_symmetry.space_group_name_H-M   'P 1'
#
loop_
_entity.id
_entity.type
_entity.pdbx_description
1 polymer ?
#
loop_
_entity_poly.entity_id
_entity_poly.type
_entity_poly.pdbx_seq_one_letter_code
_entity_poly.pdbx_strand_id
1 'polypeptide(L)'
;IITSPNHYAIYASALLVGGHVFNKPDWIKMSTKVLHRFCVQEQAADGYWGEHSQAGPTTGYDYLTLTQIAVYWEYSKDPEAHKALRRSTDFHKYFTYPDGTPVETINDRNRHWGVSMWGHFGFSHFPDGRRYAAFLTSHFPYDGDLNSYGGNMQSFGRIAQNVLYYHEGKTAPIPQDMVNYAHAMKIPAGIRKTGSWVVTYSGIIAPPVSQNNFFLDR
;
A
#
# COMPACT_ATOMS: atom_id res chain seq x y z
N ILE A 1 -15.19 15.22 0.21
CA ILE A 1 -15.08 14.04 -0.69
C ILE A 1 -16.12 13.05 -0.24
N ILE A 2 -16.94 12.56 -1.17
CA ILE A 2 -18.07 11.65 -0.89
C ILE A 2 -17.62 10.19 -0.81
N THR A 3 -16.38 9.89 -1.17
CA THR A 3 -15.82 8.53 -1.23
C THR A 3 -14.49 8.43 -0.48
N SER A 4 -14.05 7.21 -0.23
CA SER A 4 -12.76 6.88 0.39
C SER A 4 -11.60 7.36 -0.47
N PRO A 5 -10.49 7.82 0.12
CA PRO A 5 -9.30 8.22 -0.62
C PRO A 5 -8.79 7.17 -1.61
N ASN A 6 -8.76 5.89 -1.21
CA ASN A 6 -8.36 4.79 -2.10
C ASN A 6 -9.24 4.67 -3.35
N HIS A 7 -10.57 4.85 -3.22
CA HIS A 7 -11.48 4.86 -4.37
C HIS A 7 -11.18 6.02 -5.31
N TYR A 8 -10.87 7.19 -4.75
CA TYR A 8 -10.55 8.36 -5.54
C TYR A 8 -9.26 8.17 -6.35
N ALA A 9 -8.26 7.55 -5.75
CA ALA A 9 -7.03 7.16 -6.45
C ALA A 9 -7.31 6.13 -7.57
N ILE A 10 -8.19 5.14 -7.31
CA ILE A 10 -8.60 4.14 -8.31
C ILE A 10 -9.29 4.81 -9.52
N TYR A 11 -10.25 5.71 -9.28
CA TYR A 11 -10.94 6.42 -10.36
C TYR A 11 -9.98 7.29 -11.18
N ALA A 12 -9.07 8.00 -10.50
CA ALA A 12 -8.07 8.82 -11.18
C ALA A 12 -7.10 7.96 -12.02
N SER A 13 -6.65 6.83 -11.50
CA SER A 13 -5.78 5.90 -12.24
C SER A 13 -6.50 5.28 -13.43
N ALA A 14 -7.75 4.86 -13.28
CA ALA A 14 -8.55 4.35 -14.39
C ALA A 14 -8.74 5.40 -15.48
N LEU A 15 -8.97 6.66 -15.09
CA LEU A 15 -9.08 7.78 -16.02
C LEU A 15 -7.76 8.07 -16.75
N LEU A 16 -6.61 7.94 -16.06
CA LEU A 16 -5.29 8.08 -16.65
C LEU A 16 -5.07 7.02 -17.74
N VAL A 17 -5.26 5.76 -17.40
CA VAL A 17 -5.08 4.64 -18.33
C VAL A 17 -6.04 4.76 -19.51
N GLY A 18 -7.33 5.03 -19.24
CA GLY A 18 -8.33 5.26 -20.30
C GLY A 18 -7.96 6.45 -21.18
N GLY A 19 -7.41 7.52 -20.61
CA GLY A 19 -6.92 8.68 -21.35
C GLY A 19 -5.84 8.33 -22.36
N HIS A 20 -4.91 7.46 -21.99
CA HIS A 20 -3.88 6.96 -22.92
C HIS A 20 -4.46 6.01 -23.98
N VAL A 21 -5.31 5.05 -23.56
CA VAL A 21 -5.91 4.06 -24.49
C VAL A 21 -6.80 4.74 -25.54
N PHE A 22 -7.59 5.73 -25.15
CA PHE A 22 -8.56 6.41 -26.01
C PHE A 22 -8.08 7.75 -26.58
N ASN A 23 -6.79 8.08 -26.35
CA ASN A 23 -6.19 9.35 -26.77
C ASN A 23 -7.01 10.59 -26.31
N LYS A 24 -7.30 10.66 -24.99
CA LYS A 24 -8.07 11.74 -24.35
C LYS A 24 -7.16 12.59 -23.45
N PRO A 25 -6.51 13.65 -24.00
CA PRO A 25 -5.56 14.46 -23.26
C PRO A 25 -6.16 15.15 -22.02
N ASP A 26 -7.43 15.53 -22.06
CA ASP A 26 -8.11 16.13 -20.90
C ASP A 26 -8.25 15.15 -19.75
N TRP A 27 -8.48 13.86 -20.03
CA TRP A 27 -8.54 12.83 -18.99
C TRP A 27 -7.17 12.61 -18.37
N ILE A 28 -6.11 12.57 -19.19
CA ILE A 28 -4.73 12.47 -18.73
C ILE A 28 -4.40 13.65 -17.82
N LYS A 29 -4.69 14.88 -18.27
CA LYS A 29 -4.42 16.11 -17.50
C LYS A 29 -5.15 16.11 -16.15
N MET A 30 -6.42 15.75 -16.12
CA MET A 30 -7.23 15.70 -14.91
C MET A 30 -6.71 14.66 -13.93
N SER A 31 -6.46 13.45 -14.39
CA SER A 31 -5.99 12.33 -13.56
C SER A 31 -4.58 12.58 -13.03
N THR A 32 -3.67 13.10 -13.85
CA THR A 32 -2.32 13.50 -13.43
C THR A 32 -2.36 14.50 -12.27
N LYS A 33 -3.20 15.55 -12.37
CA LYS A 33 -3.35 16.54 -11.29
C LYS A 33 -3.79 15.88 -9.98
N VAL A 34 -4.72 14.94 -10.03
CA VAL A 34 -5.22 14.24 -8.85
C VAL A 34 -4.14 13.33 -8.25
N LEU A 35 -3.51 12.48 -9.07
CA LEU A 35 -2.52 11.51 -8.61
C LEU A 35 -1.24 12.18 -8.11
N HIS A 36 -0.81 13.25 -8.75
CA HIS A 36 0.28 14.09 -8.24
C HIS A 36 -0.04 14.64 -6.84
N ARG A 37 -1.26 15.15 -6.62
CA ARG A 37 -1.70 15.62 -5.31
C ARG A 37 -1.61 14.51 -4.25
N PHE A 38 -1.98 13.27 -4.58
CA PHE A 38 -1.81 12.13 -3.67
C PHE A 38 -0.36 11.94 -3.23
N CYS A 39 0.60 12.20 -4.12
CA CYS A 39 2.02 12.06 -3.80
C CYS A 39 2.56 13.17 -2.88
N VAL A 40 2.08 14.41 -3.06
CA VAL A 40 2.68 15.59 -2.40
C VAL A 40 1.88 16.12 -1.23
N GLN A 41 0.57 15.85 -1.15
CA GLN A 41 -0.31 16.44 -0.14
C GLN A 41 -1.07 15.43 0.70
N GLU A 42 -1.47 14.28 0.13
CA GLU A 42 -2.34 13.33 0.82
C GLU A 42 -1.56 12.20 1.52
N GLN A 43 -0.31 11.95 1.14
CA GLN A 43 0.51 10.96 1.80
C GLN A 43 1.00 11.47 3.15
N ALA A 44 0.76 10.71 4.20
CA ALA A 44 1.30 10.98 5.52
C ALA A 44 2.84 10.93 5.53
N ALA A 45 3.45 11.65 6.46
CA ALA A 45 4.91 11.70 6.58
C ALA A 45 5.57 10.35 6.90
N ASP A 46 4.80 9.40 7.42
CA ASP A 46 5.20 8.01 7.66
C ASP A 46 5.07 7.11 6.43
N GLY A 47 4.57 7.62 5.30
CA GLY A 47 4.56 6.92 4.01
C GLY A 47 3.27 6.21 3.64
N TYR A 48 2.23 6.28 4.45
CA TYR A 48 0.90 5.73 4.15
C TYR A 48 -0.09 6.79 3.67
N TRP A 49 -1.19 6.36 3.09
CA TRP A 49 -2.36 7.18 2.83
C TRP A 49 -3.47 6.81 3.81
N GLY A 50 -3.93 7.80 4.55
CA GLY A 50 -5.02 7.62 5.50
C GLY A 50 -6.36 7.40 4.80
N GLU A 51 -7.27 6.76 5.49
CA GLU A 51 -8.66 6.58 5.08
C GLU A 51 -9.57 7.64 5.73
N HIS A 52 -10.83 7.35 5.89
CA HIS A 52 -11.88 8.31 6.27
C HIS A 52 -11.58 9.16 7.52
N SER A 53 -11.01 8.57 8.56
CA SER A 53 -10.71 9.27 9.81
C SER A 53 -9.40 10.04 9.77
N GLN A 54 -8.49 9.63 8.88
CA GLN A 54 -7.10 10.10 8.81
C GLN A 54 -6.36 10.05 10.17
N ALA A 55 -6.85 9.24 11.09
CA ALA A 55 -6.27 9.09 12.42
C ALA A 55 -4.97 8.29 12.38
N GLY A 56 -4.84 7.38 11.40
CA GLY A 56 -3.70 6.51 11.23
C GLY A 56 -3.79 5.74 9.91
N PRO A 57 -2.89 4.78 9.69
CA PRO A 57 -2.92 3.95 8.50
C PRO A 57 -4.11 2.99 8.52
N THR A 58 -4.63 2.67 7.33
CA THR A 58 -5.50 1.52 7.10
C THR A 58 -4.74 0.56 6.21
N THR A 59 -3.92 -0.27 6.83
CA THR A 59 -2.83 -1.02 6.18
C THR A 59 -3.28 -1.83 4.96
N GLY A 60 -4.46 -2.48 5.03
CA GLY A 60 -4.99 -3.25 3.89
C GLY A 60 -5.44 -2.36 2.72
N TYR A 61 -6.03 -1.20 2.99
CA TYR A 61 -6.47 -0.28 1.94
C TYR A 61 -5.33 0.57 1.38
N ASP A 62 -4.26 0.76 2.13
CA ASP A 62 -3.09 1.50 1.66
C ASP A 62 -2.44 0.83 0.43
N TYR A 63 -2.45 -0.51 0.37
CA TYR A 63 -2.01 -1.24 -0.83
C TYR A 63 -2.81 -0.87 -2.08
N LEU A 64 -4.09 -0.51 -1.95
CA LEU A 64 -4.91 -0.09 -3.08
C LEU A 64 -4.43 1.26 -3.62
N THR A 65 -4.17 2.22 -2.74
CA THR A 65 -3.65 3.54 -3.12
C THR A 65 -2.25 3.43 -3.70
N LEU A 66 -1.36 2.68 -3.03
CA LEU A 66 -0.01 2.37 -3.52
C LEU A 66 -0.03 1.86 -4.97
N THR A 67 -0.92 0.90 -5.26
CA THR A 67 -1.06 0.34 -6.62
C THR A 67 -1.35 1.44 -7.64
N GLN A 68 -2.23 2.38 -7.32
CA GLN A 68 -2.60 3.45 -8.25
C GLN A 68 -1.47 4.46 -8.45
N ILE A 69 -0.71 4.75 -7.40
CA ILE A 69 0.48 5.62 -7.51
C ILE A 69 1.58 4.93 -8.31
N ALA A 70 1.72 3.60 -8.19
CA ALA A 70 2.65 2.84 -9.00
C ALA A 70 2.26 2.86 -10.49
N VAL A 71 0.98 2.66 -10.82
CA VAL A 71 0.47 2.85 -12.20
C VAL A 71 0.74 4.27 -12.68
N TYR A 72 0.46 5.28 -11.86
CA TYR A 72 0.73 6.68 -12.20
C TYR A 72 2.20 6.91 -12.55
N TRP A 73 3.12 6.36 -11.77
CA TRP A 73 4.56 6.43 -12.07
C TRP A 73 4.89 5.81 -13.43
N GLU A 74 4.33 4.65 -13.75
CA GLU A 74 4.63 3.98 -15.04
C GLU A 74 4.26 4.83 -16.24
N TYR A 75 3.17 5.58 -16.17
CA TYR A 75 2.70 6.43 -17.27
C TYR A 75 3.30 7.83 -17.28
N SER A 76 3.57 8.43 -16.11
CA SER A 76 3.98 9.84 -16.02
C SER A 76 5.47 10.05 -15.80
N LYS A 77 6.14 9.08 -15.15
CA LYS A 77 7.51 9.21 -14.61
C LYS A 77 7.69 10.42 -13.68
N ASP A 78 6.62 10.82 -12.99
CA ASP A 78 6.63 11.92 -12.03
C ASP A 78 7.57 11.60 -10.85
N PRO A 79 8.63 12.39 -10.60
CA PRO A 79 9.57 12.12 -9.52
C PRO A 79 8.92 12.13 -8.12
N GLU A 80 7.82 12.87 -7.94
CA GLU A 80 7.08 12.86 -6.67
C GLU A 80 6.35 11.52 -6.44
N ALA A 81 5.87 10.88 -7.52
CA ALA A 81 5.32 9.54 -7.42
C ALA A 81 6.39 8.52 -6.98
N HIS A 82 7.60 8.60 -7.54
CA HIS A 82 8.70 7.73 -7.13
C HIS A 82 9.10 7.93 -5.66
N LYS A 83 9.15 9.19 -5.20
CA LYS A 83 9.40 9.49 -3.78
C LYS A 83 8.29 8.96 -2.88
N ALA A 84 7.03 9.07 -3.31
CA ALA A 84 5.89 8.55 -2.59
C ALA A 84 5.92 7.02 -2.48
N LEU A 85 6.27 6.32 -3.57
CA LEU A 85 6.49 4.87 -3.58
C LEU A 85 7.63 4.46 -2.64
N ARG A 86 8.73 5.24 -2.57
CA ARG A 86 9.82 4.97 -1.62
C ARG A 86 9.32 5.01 -0.18
N ARG A 87 8.61 6.08 0.20
CA ARG A 87 8.06 6.21 1.56
C ARG A 87 7.06 5.10 1.89
N SER A 88 6.19 4.75 0.94
CA SER A 88 5.22 3.67 1.14
C SER A 88 5.91 2.29 1.24
N THR A 89 6.97 2.05 0.47
CA THR A 89 7.78 0.82 0.61
C THR A 89 8.40 0.74 2.00
N ASP A 90 8.92 1.85 2.53
CA ASP A 90 9.48 1.90 3.88
C ASP A 90 8.41 1.61 4.93
N PHE A 91 7.23 2.23 4.81
CA PHE A 91 6.11 1.98 5.70
C PHE A 91 5.73 0.49 5.72
N HIS A 92 5.40 -0.08 4.58
CA HIS A 92 4.90 -1.45 4.49
C HIS A 92 5.91 -2.49 4.98
N LYS A 93 7.19 -2.40 4.59
CA LYS A 93 8.18 -3.38 5.01
C LYS A 93 8.45 -3.38 6.52
N TYR A 94 8.33 -2.22 7.20
CA TYR A 94 8.49 -2.16 8.64
C TYR A 94 7.25 -2.68 9.37
N PHE A 95 6.06 -2.39 8.86
CA PHE A 95 4.80 -2.76 9.51
C PHE A 95 4.17 -4.01 8.89
N THR A 96 5.00 -5.03 8.69
CA THR A 96 4.62 -6.38 8.26
C THR A 96 5.23 -7.41 9.20
N TYR A 97 4.39 -8.31 9.70
CA TYR A 97 4.81 -9.41 10.57
C TYR A 97 5.66 -10.44 9.83
N PRO A 98 6.39 -11.34 10.56
CA PRO A 98 7.20 -12.39 9.94
C PRO A 98 6.42 -13.39 9.08
N ASP A 99 5.11 -13.50 9.24
CA ASP A 99 4.21 -14.34 8.42
C ASP A 99 3.66 -13.62 7.17
N GLY A 100 4.11 -12.39 6.93
CA GLY A 100 3.69 -11.58 5.79
C GLY A 100 2.40 -10.79 6.00
N THR A 101 1.70 -10.94 7.13
CA THR A 101 0.49 -10.18 7.41
C THR A 101 0.81 -8.74 7.84
N PRO A 102 0.01 -7.75 7.45
CA PRO A 102 0.18 -6.37 7.90
C PRO A 102 -0.09 -6.23 9.40
N VAL A 103 0.67 -5.37 10.06
CA VAL A 103 0.47 -5.07 11.50
C VAL A 103 -0.89 -4.41 11.71
N GLU A 104 -1.77 -5.06 12.48
CA GLU A 104 -3.13 -4.59 12.77
C GLU A 104 -3.16 -3.54 13.89
N THR A 105 -2.21 -3.61 14.82
CA THR A 105 -2.16 -2.72 16.00
C THR A 105 -2.08 -1.24 15.63
N ILE A 106 -1.44 -0.91 14.51
CA ILE A 106 -1.35 0.48 14.02
C ILE A 106 -2.50 0.85 13.08
N ASN A 107 -3.32 -0.13 12.69
CA ASN A 107 -4.42 0.08 11.77
C ASN A 107 -5.53 0.88 12.46
N ASP A 108 -6.01 1.95 11.84
CA ASP A 108 -7.09 2.79 12.36
C ASP A 108 -8.41 2.04 12.58
N ARG A 109 -8.58 0.89 11.93
CA ARG A 109 -9.75 -0.02 12.07
C ARG A 109 -9.47 -1.21 12.97
N ASN A 110 -8.27 -1.37 13.47
CA ASN A 110 -7.85 -2.51 14.30
C ASN A 110 -8.27 -3.87 13.71
N ARG A 111 -8.22 -3.99 12.38
CA ARG A 111 -8.61 -5.18 11.64
C ARG A 111 -7.39 -5.98 11.24
N HIS A 112 -7.46 -7.28 11.43
CA HIS A 112 -6.49 -8.21 10.86
C HIS A 112 -6.70 -8.37 9.35
N TRP A 113 -5.61 -8.25 8.58
CA TRP A 113 -5.60 -8.41 7.13
C TRP A 113 -4.69 -9.58 6.76
N GLY A 114 -5.08 -10.33 5.73
CA GLY A 114 -4.21 -11.34 5.13
C GLY A 114 -3.04 -10.73 4.35
N VAL A 115 -2.11 -11.57 3.92
CA VAL A 115 -1.00 -11.18 3.05
C VAL A 115 -1.54 -10.58 1.76
N SER A 116 -1.02 -9.42 1.38
CA SER A 116 -1.49 -8.70 0.20
C SER A 116 -0.67 -9.07 -1.05
N MET A 117 -1.35 -9.21 -2.19
CA MET A 117 -0.74 -9.29 -3.52
C MET A 117 -0.88 -7.99 -4.33
N TRP A 118 -1.34 -6.91 -3.70
CA TRP A 118 -1.53 -5.64 -4.36
C TRP A 118 -0.23 -4.84 -4.47
N GLY A 119 0.01 -4.28 -5.65
CA GLY A 119 1.01 -3.24 -5.85
C GLY A 119 2.47 -3.67 -5.69
N HIS A 120 2.78 -4.98 -5.75
CA HIS A 120 4.16 -5.46 -5.60
C HIS A 120 5.11 -4.83 -6.61
N PHE A 121 4.65 -4.52 -7.82
CA PHE A 121 5.45 -3.80 -8.81
C PHE A 121 5.84 -2.38 -8.33
N GLY A 122 5.03 -1.73 -7.50
CA GLY A 122 5.36 -0.44 -6.89
C GLY A 122 6.55 -0.54 -5.93
N PHE A 123 6.69 -1.65 -5.21
CA PHE A 123 7.86 -1.91 -4.38
C PHE A 123 9.10 -2.22 -5.21
N SER A 124 8.94 -2.84 -6.37
CA SER A 124 10.04 -3.34 -7.21
C SER A 124 10.98 -2.25 -7.75
N HIS A 125 10.63 -0.98 -7.64
CA HIS A 125 11.51 0.14 -7.97
C HIS A 125 12.77 0.22 -7.08
N PHE A 126 12.74 -0.43 -5.90
CA PHE A 126 13.80 -0.33 -4.90
C PHE A 126 14.40 -1.70 -4.57
N PRO A 127 15.72 -1.81 -4.28
CA PRO A 127 16.34 -3.09 -3.98
C PRO A 127 15.72 -3.84 -2.80
N ASP A 128 15.44 -3.14 -1.71
CA ASP A 128 14.75 -3.68 -0.53
C ASP A 128 13.25 -3.91 -0.79
N GLY A 129 12.65 -3.09 -1.63
CA GLY A 129 11.27 -3.28 -2.09
C GLY A 129 11.11 -4.55 -2.94
N ARG A 130 12.06 -4.89 -3.81
CA ARG A 130 12.08 -6.18 -4.53
C ARG A 130 12.17 -7.37 -3.59
N ARG A 131 13.03 -7.29 -2.56
CA ARG A 131 13.10 -8.33 -1.53
C ARG A 131 11.78 -8.43 -0.75
N TYR A 132 11.16 -7.30 -0.45
CA TYR A 132 9.87 -7.25 0.25
C TYR A 132 8.74 -7.85 -0.61
N ALA A 133 8.64 -7.52 -1.89
CA ALA A 133 7.67 -8.12 -2.80
C ALA A 133 7.84 -9.65 -2.88
N ALA A 134 9.09 -10.14 -2.99
CA ALA A 134 9.39 -11.57 -2.97
C ALA A 134 9.01 -12.23 -1.63
N PHE A 135 9.24 -11.55 -0.51
CA PHE A 135 8.84 -11.99 0.82
C PHE A 135 7.31 -12.15 0.93
N LEU A 136 6.54 -11.15 0.52
CA LEU A 136 5.08 -11.24 0.51
C LEU A 136 4.57 -12.37 -0.39
N THR A 137 5.15 -12.51 -1.58
CA THR A 137 4.77 -13.58 -2.51
C THR A 137 5.01 -14.97 -1.93
N SER A 138 6.12 -15.16 -1.18
CA SER A 138 6.44 -16.45 -0.55
C SER A 138 5.53 -16.80 0.64
N HIS A 139 4.86 -15.82 1.24
CA HIS A 139 3.94 -16.00 2.35
C HIS A 139 2.46 -15.93 1.93
N PHE A 140 2.21 -15.65 0.65
CA PHE A 140 0.84 -15.63 0.15
C PHE A 140 0.29 -17.06 0.12
N PRO A 141 -0.88 -17.32 0.75
CA PRO A 141 -1.45 -18.68 0.84
C PRO A 141 -1.99 -19.12 -0.53
N TYR A 142 -1.10 -19.65 -1.37
CA TYR A 142 -1.48 -20.20 -2.66
C TYR A 142 -1.79 -21.69 -2.50
N ASP A 143 -3.05 -22.04 -2.67
CA ASP A 143 -3.55 -23.42 -2.58
C ASP A 143 -3.60 -24.15 -3.95
N GLY A 144 -3.11 -23.51 -5.01
CA GLY A 144 -3.12 -24.06 -6.37
C GLY A 144 -4.44 -23.83 -7.11
N ASP A 145 -5.50 -23.39 -6.44
CA ASP A 145 -6.77 -23.06 -7.08
C ASP A 145 -6.88 -21.55 -7.34
N LEU A 146 -6.84 -21.16 -8.60
CA LEU A 146 -7.06 -19.76 -8.99
C LEU A 146 -8.45 -19.24 -8.61
N ASN A 147 -9.41 -20.13 -8.37
CA ASN A 147 -10.75 -19.75 -7.93
C ASN A 147 -10.79 -19.37 -6.45
N SER A 148 -9.89 -19.91 -5.61
CA SER A 148 -9.80 -19.55 -4.19
C SER A 148 -9.40 -18.09 -3.97
N TYR A 149 -8.78 -17.46 -4.95
CA TYR A 149 -8.49 -16.00 -4.96
C TYR A 149 -9.71 -15.12 -5.23
N GLY A 150 -10.90 -15.64 -4.97
CA GLY A 150 -12.14 -14.92 -5.19
C GLY A 150 -12.62 -14.95 -6.64
N GLY A 151 -12.08 -15.86 -7.46
CA GLY A 151 -12.63 -16.27 -8.78
C GLY A 151 -12.96 -15.15 -9.77
N ASN A 152 -12.48 -13.93 -9.53
CA ASN A 152 -12.89 -12.79 -10.31
C ASN A 152 -11.73 -12.20 -11.15
N MET A 153 -12.10 -11.60 -12.25
CA MET A 153 -11.20 -10.90 -13.17
C MET A 153 -10.27 -9.88 -12.47
N GLN A 154 -10.66 -9.36 -11.30
CA GLN A 154 -9.85 -8.41 -10.55
C GLN A 154 -8.57 -9.05 -9.99
N SER A 155 -8.61 -10.30 -9.55
CA SER A 155 -7.42 -11.01 -9.05
C SER A 155 -6.42 -11.26 -10.17
N PHE A 156 -6.89 -11.66 -11.35
CA PHE A 156 -6.03 -11.80 -12.53
C PHE A 156 -5.42 -10.47 -12.97
N GLY A 157 -6.21 -9.40 -12.98
CA GLY A 157 -5.70 -8.05 -13.32
C GLY A 157 -4.57 -7.60 -12.40
N ARG A 158 -4.64 -7.92 -11.11
CA ARG A 158 -3.60 -7.59 -10.12
C ARG A 158 -2.31 -8.36 -10.35
N ILE A 159 -2.42 -9.67 -10.59
CA ILE A 159 -1.27 -10.52 -10.89
C ILE A 159 -0.63 -10.06 -12.21
N ALA A 160 -1.44 -9.79 -13.24
CA ALA A 160 -0.97 -9.30 -14.51
C ALA A 160 -0.22 -7.95 -14.38
N GLN A 161 -0.71 -7.00 -13.56
CA GLN A 161 -0.01 -5.75 -13.28
C GLN A 161 1.34 -5.98 -12.60
N ASN A 162 1.39 -6.89 -11.61
CA ASN A 162 2.65 -7.23 -10.95
C ASN A 162 3.67 -7.82 -11.92
N VAL A 163 3.24 -8.64 -12.88
CA VAL A 163 4.15 -9.22 -13.89
C VAL A 163 4.55 -8.17 -14.92
N LEU A 164 3.59 -7.38 -15.42
CA LEU A 164 3.79 -6.43 -16.51
C LEU A 164 4.73 -5.28 -16.13
N TYR A 165 4.58 -4.77 -14.89
CA TYR A 165 5.27 -3.57 -14.43
C TYR A 165 6.38 -3.85 -13.42
N TYR A 166 6.76 -5.11 -13.19
CA TYR A 166 7.81 -5.45 -12.24
C TYR A 166 9.18 -5.00 -12.75
N HIS A 167 9.93 -4.31 -11.91
CA HIS A 167 11.30 -3.86 -12.16
C HIS A 167 12.29 -4.85 -11.56
N GLU A 168 12.93 -5.64 -12.38
CA GLU A 168 13.97 -6.58 -11.96
C GLU A 168 15.24 -5.86 -11.51
N GLY A 169 16.06 -6.53 -10.72
CA GLY A 169 17.38 -6.03 -10.31
C GLY A 169 17.83 -6.59 -8.96
N LYS A 170 18.92 -6.01 -8.44
CA LYS A 170 19.49 -6.42 -7.16
C LYS A 170 18.51 -6.21 -6.02
N THR A 171 18.57 -7.09 -5.02
CA THR A 171 17.82 -6.98 -3.77
C THR A 171 18.68 -6.44 -2.64
N ALA A 172 18.05 -5.95 -1.58
CA ALA A 172 18.68 -5.57 -0.32
C ALA A 172 17.85 -6.11 0.86
N PRO A 173 18.45 -6.32 2.04
CA PRO A 173 17.76 -6.84 3.21
C PRO A 173 16.57 -5.99 3.64
N ILE A 174 15.59 -6.64 4.23
CA ILE A 174 14.38 -6.04 4.81
C ILE A 174 14.31 -6.32 6.32
N PRO A 175 13.45 -5.65 7.09
CA PRO A 175 13.30 -5.89 8.52
C PRO A 175 13.03 -7.35 8.88
N GLN A 176 12.30 -8.10 8.05
CA GLN A 176 11.99 -9.52 8.27
C GLN A 176 13.24 -10.41 8.20
N ASP A 177 14.26 -10.02 7.45
CA ASP A 177 15.55 -10.72 7.37
C ASP A 177 16.44 -10.45 8.59
N MET A 178 16.12 -9.45 9.42
CA MET A 178 16.93 -9.04 10.56
C MET A 178 16.52 -9.78 11.84
N VAL A 179 17.48 -10.12 12.70
CA VAL A 179 17.21 -10.68 14.03
C VAL A 179 16.55 -9.63 14.92
N ASN A 180 17.01 -8.40 14.85
CA ASN A 180 16.50 -7.28 15.64
C ASN A 180 16.27 -6.06 14.74
N TYR A 181 15.14 -5.39 14.96
CA TYR A 181 14.89 -4.05 14.40
C TYR A 181 13.89 -3.29 15.25
N ALA A 182 13.86 -1.98 15.11
CA ALA A 182 12.84 -1.12 15.66
C ALA A 182 12.50 -0.02 14.66
N HIS A 183 11.22 0.35 14.61
CA HIS A 183 10.75 1.48 13.83
C HIS A 183 9.63 2.19 14.58
N ALA A 184 9.76 3.50 14.75
CA ALA A 184 8.75 4.36 15.34
C ALA A 184 8.16 5.26 14.25
N MET A 185 6.85 5.43 14.28
CA MET A 185 6.15 6.39 13.43
C MET A 185 6.25 7.80 14.00
N LYS A 186 5.92 8.81 13.22
CA LYS A 186 5.74 10.18 13.68
C LYS A 186 4.47 10.35 14.53
N ILE A 187 3.45 9.54 14.25
CA ILE A 187 2.32 9.34 15.16
C ILE A 187 2.70 8.34 16.26
N PRO A 188 2.01 8.31 17.42
CA PRO A 188 2.41 7.49 18.57
C PRO A 188 2.17 5.99 18.34
N ALA A 189 2.91 5.40 17.42
CA ALA A 189 2.86 3.98 17.08
C ALA A 189 4.23 3.47 16.66
N GLY A 190 4.45 2.16 16.74
CA GLY A 190 5.71 1.57 16.33
C GLY A 190 5.77 0.06 16.48
N ILE A 191 6.90 -0.47 16.07
CA ILE A 191 7.20 -1.90 16.09
C ILE A 191 8.64 -2.14 16.54
N ARG A 192 8.85 -3.23 17.29
CA ARG A 192 10.16 -3.73 17.66
C ARG A 192 10.20 -5.26 17.52
N LYS A 193 11.22 -5.76 16.85
CA LYS A 193 11.57 -7.18 16.82
C LYS A 193 12.84 -7.40 17.62
N THR A 194 12.85 -8.42 18.47
CA THR A 194 14.03 -8.85 19.24
C THR A 194 14.02 -10.38 19.30
N GLY A 195 14.92 -11.01 18.54
CA GLY A 195 14.92 -12.47 18.39
C GLY A 195 13.57 -12.97 17.86
N SER A 196 12.92 -13.84 18.66
CA SER A 196 11.62 -14.42 18.29
C SER A 196 10.41 -13.56 18.69
N TRP A 197 10.62 -12.40 19.32
CA TRP A 197 9.56 -11.52 19.78
C TRP A 197 9.34 -10.36 18.81
N VAL A 198 8.08 -10.13 18.47
CA VAL A 198 7.64 -8.91 17.78
C VAL A 198 6.64 -8.20 18.67
N VAL A 199 6.95 -6.95 19.02
CA VAL A 199 6.10 -6.09 19.83
C VAL A 199 5.67 -4.91 18.99
N THR A 200 4.37 -4.70 18.92
CA THR A 200 3.76 -3.53 18.28
C THR A 200 3.02 -2.72 19.34
N TYR A 201 2.99 -1.42 19.18
CA TYR A 201 2.25 -0.53 20.07
C TYR A 201 1.59 0.58 19.29
N SER A 202 0.46 1.05 19.79
CA SER A 202 -0.27 2.17 19.24
C SER A 202 -0.92 2.99 20.35
N GLY A 203 -0.68 4.28 20.32
CA GLY A 203 -1.41 5.30 21.08
C GLY A 203 -2.22 6.20 20.15
N ILE A 204 -2.57 5.71 18.97
CA ILE A 204 -3.37 6.44 17.99
C ILE A 204 -4.77 6.66 18.56
N ILE A 205 -5.17 7.91 18.68
CA ILE A 205 -6.52 8.29 19.10
C ILE A 205 -7.30 8.65 17.85
N ALA A 206 -8.22 7.77 17.45
CA ALA A 206 -9.14 8.09 16.38
C ALA A 206 -10.21 9.06 16.89
N PRO A 207 -10.53 10.11 16.12
CA PRO A 207 -11.64 10.98 16.47
C PRO A 207 -12.93 10.17 16.52
N PRO A 208 -13.87 10.51 17.42
CA PRO A 208 -15.17 9.83 17.46
C PRO A 208 -15.88 10.03 16.12
N VAL A 209 -16.19 8.94 15.45
CA VAL A 209 -16.87 8.97 14.16
C VAL A 209 -18.37 9.04 14.46
N SER A 210 -18.93 10.22 14.33
CA SER A 210 -20.27 10.51 14.80
C SER A 210 -21.40 9.81 14.04
N GLN A 211 -21.19 9.22 12.88
CA GLN A 211 -22.31 8.68 12.08
C GLN A 211 -21.93 7.58 11.08
N ASN A 212 -20.77 6.99 11.14
CA ASN A 212 -20.37 6.01 10.16
C ASN A 212 -20.15 4.64 10.82
N ASN A 213 -21.08 3.72 10.60
CA ASN A 213 -21.04 2.35 11.12
C ASN A 213 -19.77 1.56 10.69
N PHE A 214 -18.98 2.11 9.78
CA PHE A 214 -17.72 1.53 9.34
C PHE A 214 -16.67 1.38 10.43
N PHE A 215 -16.82 2.06 11.55
CA PHE A 215 -15.84 2.09 12.65
C PHE A 215 -16.35 1.48 13.94
N LEU A 216 -17.53 0.84 13.90
CA LEU A 216 -18.10 0.17 15.09
C LEU A 216 -17.48 -1.18 15.41
N ASP A 217 -16.59 -1.69 14.57
CA ASP A 217 -15.87 -2.96 14.78
C ASP A 217 -14.52 -2.78 15.51
N ARG A 218 -14.46 -1.81 16.40
CA ARG A 218 -13.28 -1.58 17.28
C ARG A 218 -13.45 -2.26 18.62
#